data_34e6b2da65e7642e5e4785381f00e5c2
#
_entry.id   34e6b2da65e7642e5e4785381f00e5c2
#
_cell.length_a   1.000
_cell.length_b   1.000
_cell.length_c   1.000
_cell.angle_alpha   90.00
_cell.angle_beta   90.00
_cell.angle_gamma   90.00
#
_symmetry.space_group_name_H-M   'P 1'
#
loop_
_entity.id
_entity.type
_entity.pdbx_description
1 polymer ?
#
loop_
_entity_poly.entity_id
_entity_poly.type
_entity_poly.pdbx_seq_one_letter_code
_entity_poly.pdbx_strand_id
1 'polypeptide(L)'
;MNRFLSILLVLSVLFVLSVLSSADVFNLGPGLTNLETVAVGDPGNAGELSGAGAGGSGPDRICGAVDYTYSIGKYEVTAAQYTDFLNKVAATDTYGLYHNWMWSSEYGCKVQRVGSQGSYTYSIAADWANRPVNYVSFWDACRFANWLHNGQPTGPQNLSTTEDGAYYLNGYTGYTGGDVQAFQRKASWKWAVTSEDEWYKAAYYKGGGTNAGYWDYPMQGELPAVPDNNVANPDDGNNANFFDGDYSIGSPYFRTVAGEFENSESPYGTFDQGGNVWEWNEGTMEPYSYPRVRGGSFGASISYLFAHNRSMYSGEEGKYCGFRVVQAVPEPSSLVILAGGMGMILGIRRRNG
;
A
#
# COMPACT_ATOMS: atom_id res chain seq x y z
N MET A 1 -22.65 19.39 40.36
CA MET A 1 -22.11 18.00 40.27
C MET A 1 -22.40 17.32 38.95
N ASN A 2 -23.62 17.45 38.38
CA ASN A 2 -23.98 16.74 37.12
C ASN A 2 -23.31 17.23 35.81
N ARG A 3 -22.88 18.50 35.75
CA ARG A 3 -22.20 19.02 34.53
C ARG A 3 -20.72 18.60 34.42
N PHE A 4 -20.05 18.44 35.58
CA PHE A 4 -18.66 17.94 35.62
C PHE A 4 -18.58 16.45 35.23
N LEU A 5 -19.55 15.65 35.63
CA LEU A 5 -19.60 14.23 35.31
C LEU A 5 -19.84 13.99 33.79
N SER A 6 -20.67 14.85 33.16
CA SER A 6 -20.93 14.77 31.73
C SER A 6 -19.71 15.17 30.86
N ILE A 7 -18.93 16.16 31.32
CA ILE A 7 -17.70 16.58 30.61
C ILE A 7 -16.60 15.52 30.77
N LEU A 8 -16.48 14.88 31.94
CA LEU A 8 -15.53 13.80 32.16
C LEU A 8 -15.87 12.56 31.30
N LEU A 9 -17.17 12.24 31.15
CA LEU A 9 -17.61 11.13 30.30
C LEU A 9 -17.36 11.38 28.81
N VAL A 10 -17.56 12.61 28.34
CA VAL A 10 -17.28 12.99 26.94
C VAL A 10 -15.77 13.01 26.67
N LEU A 11 -14.96 13.50 27.60
CA LEU A 11 -13.51 13.46 27.50
C LEU A 11 -12.94 12.04 27.56
N SER A 12 -13.52 11.14 28.39
CA SER A 12 -13.08 9.74 28.42
C SER A 12 -13.48 8.96 27.17
N VAL A 13 -14.64 9.27 26.56
CA VAL A 13 -15.05 8.67 25.26
C VAL A 13 -14.18 9.18 24.12
N LEU A 14 -13.80 10.47 24.10
CA LEU A 14 -12.85 11.01 23.13
C LEU A 14 -11.43 10.45 23.30
N PHE A 15 -11.00 10.14 24.52
CA PHE A 15 -9.68 9.55 24.78
C PHE A 15 -9.61 8.05 24.43
N VAL A 16 -10.73 7.32 24.52
CA VAL A 16 -10.82 5.91 24.11
C VAL A 16 -10.89 5.76 22.57
N LEU A 17 -11.38 6.79 21.87
CA LEU A 17 -11.42 6.79 20.39
C LEU A 17 -10.06 7.09 19.73
N SER A 18 -9.05 7.53 20.49
CA SER A 18 -7.72 7.85 19.95
C SER A 18 -6.70 6.71 20.06
N VAL A 19 -7.09 5.52 20.50
CA VAL A 19 -6.19 4.35 20.60
C VAL A 19 -6.84 3.13 19.96
N LEU A 20 -7.28 3.26 18.72
CA LEU A 20 -7.29 2.13 17.81
C LEU A 20 -5.93 2.14 17.12
N SER A 21 -4.89 1.78 17.85
CA SER A 21 -3.66 1.27 17.29
C SER A 21 -4.07 0.15 16.34
N SER A 22 -3.81 0.33 15.05
CA SER A 22 -3.83 -0.77 14.09
C SER A 22 -3.02 -1.90 14.70
N ALA A 23 -3.64 -3.03 15.01
CA ALA A 23 -2.91 -4.19 15.47
C ALA A 23 -1.90 -4.57 14.38
N ASP A 24 -0.66 -4.84 14.77
CA ASP A 24 0.35 -5.36 13.87
C ASP A 24 -0.23 -6.53 13.08
N VAL A 25 -0.32 -6.37 11.76
CA VAL A 25 -0.89 -7.39 10.88
C VAL A 25 0.07 -8.58 10.73
N PHE A 26 1.38 -8.30 10.89
CA PHE A 26 2.43 -9.31 10.90
C PHE A 26 3.16 -9.28 12.24
N ASN A 27 3.42 -10.44 12.81
CA ASN A 27 4.36 -10.63 13.92
C ASN A 27 5.60 -11.35 13.41
N LEU A 28 6.41 -10.64 12.63
CA LEU A 28 7.58 -11.20 11.95
C LEU A 28 8.81 -11.38 12.86
N GLY A 29 8.75 -10.87 14.09
CA GLY A 29 9.86 -10.96 15.04
C GLY A 29 10.82 -9.76 15.00
N PRO A 30 11.81 -9.73 15.92
CA PRO A 30 12.69 -8.59 16.10
C PRO A 30 13.52 -8.28 14.84
N GLY A 31 13.63 -7.00 14.49
CA GLY A 31 14.43 -6.49 13.38
C GLY A 31 13.77 -6.59 12.00
N LEU A 32 12.55 -7.09 11.92
CA LEU A 32 11.76 -7.12 10.69
C LEU A 32 10.66 -6.06 10.73
N THR A 33 10.43 -5.41 9.59
CA THR A 33 9.38 -4.40 9.43
C THR A 33 8.01 -5.08 9.37
N ASN A 34 7.13 -4.78 10.32
CA ASN A 34 5.74 -5.19 10.28
C ASN A 34 4.96 -4.38 9.23
N LEU A 35 3.74 -4.81 8.89
CA LEU A 35 2.87 -4.06 8.00
C LEU A 35 2.20 -2.91 8.79
N GLU A 36 2.97 -1.85 8.98
CA GLU A 36 2.49 -0.61 9.57
C GLU A 36 1.61 0.15 8.59
N THR A 37 0.57 0.81 9.09
CA THR A 37 -0.29 1.68 8.30
C THR A 37 -0.37 3.08 8.88
N VAL A 38 -0.57 4.06 8.01
CA VAL A 38 -0.86 5.46 8.38
C VAL A 38 -2.27 5.83 7.91
N ALA A 39 -2.96 6.66 8.70
CA ALA A 39 -4.29 7.12 8.36
C ALA A 39 -4.23 8.27 7.34
N VAL A 40 -5.04 8.19 6.29
CA VAL A 40 -5.22 9.24 5.29
C VAL A 40 -6.61 9.85 5.49
N GLY A 41 -6.64 11.07 5.96
CA GLY A 41 -7.84 11.84 6.29
C GLY A 41 -8.38 12.70 5.15
N ASP A 42 -9.01 13.82 5.51
CA ASP A 42 -9.56 14.83 4.58
C ASP A 42 -10.48 14.23 3.49
N PRO A 43 -11.53 13.45 3.87
CA PRO A 43 -12.46 12.86 2.91
C PRO A 43 -13.17 13.96 2.10
N GLY A 44 -13.40 13.71 0.81
CA GLY A 44 -14.02 14.67 -0.10
C GLY A 44 -13.05 15.76 -0.60
N ASN A 45 -11.73 15.55 -0.48
CA ASN A 45 -10.75 16.45 -1.06
C ASN A 45 -10.89 16.54 -2.59
N ALA A 46 -10.66 17.73 -3.14
CA ALA A 46 -10.54 17.91 -4.58
C ALA A 46 -9.30 17.17 -5.11
N GLY A 47 -9.45 16.51 -6.25
CA GLY A 47 -8.33 15.96 -6.99
C GLY A 47 -7.65 17.03 -7.86
N GLU A 48 -6.49 16.68 -8.44
CA GLU A 48 -5.80 17.53 -9.42
C GLU A 48 -5.56 16.81 -10.74
N LEU A 49 -5.28 17.58 -11.80
CA LEU A 49 -4.95 17.03 -13.11
C LEU A 49 -3.56 16.38 -13.06
N SER A 50 -3.47 15.14 -13.53
CA SER A 50 -2.22 14.38 -13.71
C SER A 50 -2.20 13.77 -15.12
N GLY A 51 -1.05 13.77 -15.76
CA GLY A 51 -0.86 13.33 -17.14
C GLY A 51 -0.12 14.36 -17.98
N ALA A 52 -0.14 14.18 -19.29
CA ALA A 52 0.60 15.04 -20.24
C ALA A 52 0.11 16.50 -20.21
N GLY A 53 -1.18 16.74 -20.01
CA GLY A 53 -1.77 18.07 -19.92
C GLY A 53 -1.37 18.84 -18.65
N ALA A 54 -0.87 18.15 -17.64
CA ALA A 54 -0.33 18.74 -16.42
C ALA A 54 1.21 18.87 -16.47
N GLY A 55 1.84 18.59 -17.60
CA GLY A 55 3.31 18.63 -17.74
C GLY A 55 4.01 17.34 -17.38
N GLY A 56 3.28 16.28 -17.08
CA GLY A 56 3.81 14.94 -16.85
C GLY A 56 3.77 14.05 -18.09
N SER A 57 3.50 12.78 -17.90
CA SER A 57 3.34 11.79 -18.97
C SER A 57 2.08 10.94 -18.78
N GLY A 58 1.67 10.26 -19.86
CA GLY A 58 0.46 9.44 -19.88
C GLY A 58 -0.82 10.24 -20.10
N PRO A 59 -1.98 9.56 -20.24
CA PRO A 59 -3.28 10.20 -20.45
C PRO A 59 -3.70 11.02 -19.25
N ASP A 60 -4.34 12.15 -19.51
CA ASP A 60 -4.87 13.06 -18.51
C ASP A 60 -5.98 12.42 -17.66
N ARG A 61 -5.92 12.66 -16.37
CA ARG A 61 -6.93 12.25 -15.40
C ARG A 61 -6.88 13.16 -14.17
N ILE A 62 -8.04 13.41 -13.57
CA ILE A 62 -8.09 13.97 -12.21
C ILE A 62 -7.76 12.84 -11.22
N CYS A 63 -6.73 13.02 -10.42
CA CYS A 63 -6.22 12.05 -9.46
C CYS A 63 -6.28 12.57 -8.03
N GLY A 64 -6.36 11.65 -7.06
CA GLY A 64 -6.24 11.95 -5.63
C GLY A 64 -7.52 12.36 -4.92
N ALA A 65 -8.68 12.43 -5.59
CA ALA A 65 -9.96 12.65 -4.92
C ALA A 65 -10.44 11.36 -4.24
N VAL A 66 -10.62 11.38 -2.91
CA VAL A 66 -11.12 10.24 -2.13
C VAL A 66 -12.16 10.72 -1.12
N ASP A 67 -13.35 10.13 -1.16
CA ASP A 67 -14.52 10.55 -0.37
C ASP A 67 -14.60 9.88 1.02
N TYR A 68 -13.62 9.08 1.40
CA TYR A 68 -13.57 8.36 2.67
C TYR A 68 -12.18 8.42 3.31
N THR A 69 -12.13 8.16 4.61
CA THR A 69 -10.88 7.94 5.34
C THR A 69 -10.44 6.49 5.18
N TYR A 70 -9.15 6.27 4.98
CA TYR A 70 -8.55 4.94 4.86
C TYR A 70 -7.20 4.91 5.57
N SER A 71 -6.66 3.73 5.78
CA SER A 71 -5.25 3.55 6.16
C SER A 71 -4.48 2.96 5.00
N ILE A 72 -3.24 3.38 4.81
CA ILE A 72 -2.35 2.91 3.75
C ILE A 72 -1.06 2.36 4.36
N GLY A 73 -0.45 1.36 3.75
CA GLY A 73 0.87 0.89 4.14
C GLY A 73 1.86 2.05 4.25
N LYS A 74 2.47 2.20 5.43
CA LYS A 74 3.50 3.22 5.68
C LYS A 74 4.67 3.05 4.72
N TYR A 75 4.96 1.79 4.38
CA TYR A 75 6.00 1.35 3.45
C TYR A 75 5.40 0.46 2.36
N GLU A 76 6.19 0.17 1.34
CA GLU A 76 5.93 -0.91 0.40
C GLU A 76 5.91 -2.27 1.13
N VAL A 77 5.23 -3.26 0.59
CA VAL A 77 5.29 -4.63 1.11
C VAL A 77 6.72 -5.16 1.01
N THR A 78 7.29 -5.57 2.15
CA THR A 78 8.67 -6.04 2.21
C THR A 78 8.82 -7.49 1.74
N ALA A 79 10.04 -7.87 1.38
CA ALA A 79 10.37 -9.24 0.99
C ALA A 79 10.10 -10.25 2.12
N ALA A 80 10.28 -9.86 3.40
CA ALA A 80 9.93 -10.71 4.54
C ALA A 80 8.42 -10.93 4.67
N GLN A 81 7.62 -9.88 4.53
CA GLN A 81 6.15 -9.97 4.57
C GLN A 81 5.63 -10.88 3.44
N TYR A 82 6.18 -10.70 2.24
CA TYR A 82 5.80 -11.54 1.10
C TYR A 82 6.28 -12.99 1.27
N THR A 83 7.44 -13.21 1.88
CA THR A 83 7.94 -14.57 2.22
C THR A 83 7.04 -15.29 3.23
N ASP A 84 6.51 -14.58 4.24
CA ASP A 84 5.54 -15.16 5.18
C ASP A 84 4.24 -15.55 4.45
N PHE A 85 3.72 -14.69 3.60
CA PHE A 85 2.58 -14.99 2.73
C PHE A 85 2.80 -16.25 1.89
N LEU A 86 3.93 -16.35 1.19
CA LEU A 86 4.27 -17.53 0.39
C LEU A 86 4.28 -18.81 1.23
N ASN A 87 4.88 -18.79 2.42
CA ASN A 87 4.91 -19.92 3.32
C ASN A 87 3.53 -20.35 3.84
N LYS A 88 2.56 -19.41 3.89
CA LYS A 88 1.19 -19.68 4.31
C LYS A 88 0.35 -20.34 3.21
N VAL A 89 0.55 -19.94 1.94
CA VAL A 89 -0.41 -20.31 0.88
C VAL A 89 0.21 -20.97 -0.35
N ALA A 90 1.54 -20.95 -0.52
CA ALA A 90 2.20 -21.35 -1.76
C ALA A 90 3.01 -22.65 -1.67
N ALA A 91 2.61 -23.60 -0.81
CA ALA A 91 3.27 -24.93 -0.77
C ALA A 91 3.20 -25.64 -2.13
N THR A 92 2.14 -25.43 -2.91
CA THR A 92 1.99 -25.90 -4.29
C THR A 92 2.29 -24.83 -5.32
N ASP A 93 2.08 -23.56 -4.96
CA ASP A 93 2.24 -22.38 -5.81
C ASP A 93 1.45 -22.47 -7.11
N THR A 94 0.15 -22.71 -6.99
CA THR A 94 -0.77 -23.01 -8.09
C THR A 94 -0.85 -21.88 -9.12
N TYR A 95 -0.79 -20.65 -8.66
CA TYR A 95 -0.95 -19.45 -9.51
C TYR A 95 0.33 -18.65 -9.69
N GLY A 96 1.50 -19.21 -9.31
CA GLY A 96 2.82 -18.64 -9.59
C GLY A 96 3.15 -17.38 -8.80
N LEU A 97 2.77 -17.33 -7.51
CA LEU A 97 3.10 -16.21 -6.61
C LEU A 97 4.61 -15.99 -6.46
N TYR A 98 5.40 -17.03 -6.69
CA TYR A 98 6.85 -16.98 -6.66
C TYR A 98 7.44 -16.98 -8.06
N HIS A 99 8.08 -15.91 -8.44
CA HIS A 99 8.87 -15.84 -9.67
C HIS A 99 10.34 -16.23 -9.41
N ASN A 100 10.92 -17.09 -10.25
CA ASN A 100 12.30 -17.57 -10.06
C ASN A 100 13.34 -16.44 -10.03
N TRP A 101 13.08 -15.33 -10.69
CA TRP A 101 13.96 -14.16 -10.69
C TRP A 101 13.97 -13.41 -9.35
N MET A 102 13.05 -13.67 -8.44
CA MET A 102 13.17 -13.19 -7.06
C MET A 102 14.48 -13.64 -6.44
N TRP A 103 14.93 -14.87 -6.75
CA TRP A 103 16.20 -15.42 -6.28
C TRP A 103 17.34 -15.20 -7.27
N SER A 104 17.17 -15.59 -8.54
CA SER A 104 18.27 -15.76 -9.50
C SER A 104 18.72 -14.46 -10.16
N SER A 105 17.88 -13.42 -10.24
CA SER A 105 18.25 -12.13 -10.82
C SER A 105 19.16 -11.34 -9.89
N GLU A 106 20.11 -10.58 -10.43
CA GLU A 106 20.87 -9.59 -9.67
C GLU A 106 19.98 -8.54 -9.01
N TYR A 107 18.85 -8.20 -9.66
CA TYR A 107 17.84 -7.25 -9.14
C TYR A 107 16.77 -7.91 -8.26
N GLY A 108 16.82 -9.22 -8.03
CA GLY A 108 15.81 -9.97 -7.28
C GLY A 108 15.81 -9.64 -5.79
N CYS A 109 14.66 -9.76 -5.14
CA CYS A 109 14.52 -9.53 -3.70
C CYS A 109 15.14 -10.64 -2.83
N LYS A 110 15.73 -11.65 -3.46
CA LYS A 110 16.43 -12.79 -2.83
C LYS A 110 15.56 -13.67 -1.97
N VAL A 111 14.26 -13.72 -2.25
CA VAL A 111 13.40 -14.80 -1.73
C VAL A 111 13.80 -16.10 -2.42
N GLN A 112 14.18 -17.10 -1.64
CA GLN A 112 14.60 -18.42 -2.12
C GLN A 112 13.50 -19.44 -1.90
N ARG A 113 13.13 -20.19 -2.94
CA ARG A 113 12.23 -21.34 -2.87
C ARG A 113 13.01 -22.64 -2.86
N VAL A 114 12.68 -23.58 -1.95
CA VAL A 114 13.23 -24.92 -1.90
C VAL A 114 12.12 -25.97 -1.79
N GLY A 115 12.44 -27.23 -2.08
CA GLY A 115 11.47 -28.34 -2.07
C GLY A 115 10.88 -28.64 -3.44
N SER A 116 9.76 -29.35 -3.45
CA SER A 116 9.00 -29.71 -4.64
C SER A 116 7.54 -29.25 -4.54
N GLN A 117 6.84 -29.23 -5.66
CA GLN A 117 5.43 -28.83 -5.71
C GLN A 117 4.61 -29.62 -4.68
N GLY A 118 3.83 -28.93 -3.87
CA GLY A 118 3.08 -29.46 -2.74
C GLY A 118 3.82 -29.38 -1.40
N SER A 119 5.14 -29.08 -1.41
CA SER A 119 5.98 -28.96 -0.21
C SER A 119 7.01 -27.83 -0.32
N TYR A 120 6.76 -26.81 -1.16
CA TYR A 120 7.63 -25.65 -1.24
C TYR A 120 7.69 -24.92 0.09
N THR A 121 8.90 -24.46 0.43
CA THR A 121 9.17 -23.52 1.51
C THR A 121 10.00 -22.36 1.00
N TYR A 122 9.86 -21.22 1.64
CA TYR A 122 10.47 -19.96 1.20
C TYR A 122 11.26 -19.34 2.33
N SER A 123 12.42 -18.77 2.01
CA SER A 123 13.29 -18.10 2.96
C SER A 123 13.85 -16.81 2.38
N ILE A 124 14.26 -15.91 3.27
CA ILE A 124 14.88 -14.63 2.93
C ILE A 124 16.09 -14.38 3.85
N ALA A 125 17.18 -13.84 3.32
CA ALA A 125 18.31 -13.40 4.12
C ALA A 125 17.96 -12.09 4.88
N ALA A 126 18.51 -11.92 6.09
CA ALA A 126 18.14 -10.82 6.98
C ALA A 126 18.39 -9.43 6.39
N ASP A 127 19.47 -9.27 5.62
CA ASP A 127 19.87 -8.03 4.95
C ASP A 127 18.97 -7.65 3.74
N TRP A 128 18.12 -8.60 3.29
CA TRP A 128 17.15 -8.42 2.23
C TRP A 128 15.71 -8.26 2.76
N ALA A 129 15.47 -8.70 3.97
CA ALA A 129 14.15 -8.91 4.55
C ALA A 129 13.29 -7.64 4.56
N ASN A 130 13.87 -6.50 4.94
CA ASN A 130 13.18 -5.21 5.06
C ASN A 130 13.20 -4.37 3.78
N ARG A 131 13.70 -4.90 2.65
CA ARG A 131 13.61 -4.23 1.36
C ARG A 131 12.31 -4.61 0.66
N PRO A 132 11.76 -3.76 -0.23
CA PRO A 132 10.50 -4.09 -0.90
C PRO A 132 10.64 -5.37 -1.73
N VAL A 133 9.56 -6.14 -1.78
CA VAL A 133 9.43 -7.25 -2.72
C VAL A 133 9.39 -6.71 -4.16
N ASN A 134 9.94 -7.47 -5.09
CA ASN A 134 9.79 -7.23 -6.52
C ASN A 134 9.61 -8.54 -7.29
N TYR A 135 9.47 -8.46 -8.60
CA TYR A 135 9.04 -9.60 -9.44
C TYR A 135 7.69 -10.16 -8.98
N VAL A 136 6.78 -9.29 -8.64
CA VAL A 136 5.38 -9.57 -8.34
C VAL A 136 4.49 -8.95 -9.41
N SER A 137 3.49 -9.68 -9.87
CA SER A 137 2.47 -9.17 -10.77
C SER A 137 1.41 -8.37 -10.00
N PHE A 138 0.57 -7.63 -10.73
CA PHE A 138 -0.62 -7.01 -10.13
C PHE A 138 -1.55 -8.06 -9.50
N TRP A 139 -1.65 -9.24 -10.10
CA TRP A 139 -2.50 -10.32 -9.61
C TRP A 139 -1.97 -10.98 -8.34
N ASP A 140 -0.66 -11.01 -8.18
CA ASP A 140 -0.01 -11.45 -6.93
C ASP A 140 -0.27 -10.45 -5.81
N ALA A 141 -0.21 -9.16 -6.11
CA ALA A 141 -0.58 -8.10 -5.17
C ALA A 141 -2.06 -8.21 -4.75
N CYS A 142 -2.98 -8.50 -5.69
CA CYS A 142 -4.38 -8.76 -5.38
C CYS A 142 -4.58 -10.00 -4.50
N ARG A 143 -3.82 -11.10 -4.74
CA ARG A 143 -3.83 -12.31 -3.91
C ARG A 143 -3.31 -12.04 -2.51
N PHE A 144 -2.26 -11.27 -2.37
CA PHE A 144 -1.75 -10.81 -1.08
C PHE A 144 -2.82 -10.00 -0.32
N ALA A 145 -3.47 -9.05 -0.98
CA ALA A 145 -4.54 -8.26 -0.40
C ALA A 145 -5.76 -9.11 0.00
N ASN A 146 -6.15 -10.10 -0.83
CA ASN A 146 -7.20 -11.07 -0.49
C ASN A 146 -6.82 -11.89 0.75
N TRP A 147 -5.59 -12.36 0.83
CA TRP A 147 -5.09 -13.11 1.99
C TRP A 147 -5.16 -12.28 3.28
N LEU A 148 -4.75 -11.01 3.25
CA LEU A 148 -4.95 -10.08 4.37
C LEU A 148 -6.43 -9.88 4.70
N HIS A 149 -7.28 -9.66 3.68
CA HIS A 149 -8.72 -9.49 3.81
C HIS A 149 -9.37 -10.68 4.55
N ASN A 150 -8.92 -11.89 4.27
CA ASN A 150 -9.42 -13.14 4.84
C ASN A 150 -8.82 -13.47 6.22
N GLY A 151 -7.96 -12.61 6.78
CA GLY A 151 -7.35 -12.82 8.09
C GLY A 151 -6.13 -13.74 8.08
N GLN A 152 -5.37 -13.74 7.00
CA GLN A 152 -4.10 -14.45 6.83
C GLN A 152 -4.20 -15.98 7.00
N PRO A 153 -5.15 -16.65 6.31
CA PRO A 153 -5.33 -18.09 6.43
C PRO A 153 -4.12 -18.87 5.92
N THR A 154 -3.92 -20.06 6.47
CA THR A 154 -2.95 -21.03 5.96
C THR A 154 -3.68 -22.10 5.16
N GLY A 155 -3.15 -22.48 3.99
CA GLY A 155 -3.71 -23.52 3.14
C GLY A 155 -3.45 -23.28 1.65
N PRO A 156 -4.00 -24.11 0.75
CA PRO A 156 -3.80 -23.94 -0.68
C PRO A 156 -4.46 -22.67 -1.19
N GLN A 157 -3.98 -22.16 -2.31
CA GLN A 157 -4.55 -21.01 -3.03
C GLN A 157 -5.94 -21.39 -3.57
N ASN A 158 -6.99 -20.89 -2.94
CA ASN A 158 -8.39 -21.13 -3.29
C ASN A 158 -9.29 -19.97 -2.80
N LEU A 159 -10.61 -20.10 -2.98
CA LEU A 159 -11.59 -19.06 -2.63
C LEU A 159 -11.61 -18.69 -1.12
N SER A 160 -11.09 -19.53 -0.23
CA SER A 160 -11.02 -19.23 1.20
C SER A 160 -9.70 -18.59 1.63
N THR A 161 -8.73 -18.49 0.73
CA THR A 161 -7.39 -17.95 1.01
C THR A 161 -7.05 -16.75 0.15
N THR A 162 -6.81 -16.94 -1.16
CA THR A 162 -6.27 -15.92 -2.07
C THR A 162 -7.18 -15.57 -3.23
N GLU A 163 -8.13 -16.47 -3.62
CA GLU A 163 -8.86 -16.33 -4.87
C GLU A 163 -10.21 -15.59 -4.73
N ASP A 164 -10.64 -15.33 -3.50
CA ASP A 164 -11.75 -14.45 -3.16
C ASP A 164 -11.42 -13.63 -1.89
N GLY A 165 -11.94 -12.41 -1.80
CA GLY A 165 -11.66 -11.47 -0.72
C GLY A 165 -12.11 -10.07 -1.13
N ALA A 166 -11.19 -9.12 -1.19
CA ALA A 166 -11.42 -7.82 -1.82
C ALA A 166 -11.67 -7.96 -3.34
N TYR A 167 -11.06 -8.98 -3.96
CA TYR A 167 -11.17 -9.29 -5.39
C TYR A 167 -11.65 -10.73 -5.58
N TYR A 168 -12.48 -10.96 -6.58
CA TYR A 168 -12.84 -12.30 -7.01
C TYR A 168 -11.95 -12.71 -8.19
N LEU A 169 -10.89 -13.47 -7.93
CA LEU A 169 -9.89 -13.87 -8.94
C LEU A 169 -10.20 -15.22 -9.55
N ASN A 170 -10.53 -16.22 -8.72
CA ASN A 170 -10.92 -17.58 -9.16
C ASN A 170 -9.98 -18.17 -10.22
N GLY A 171 -8.67 -18.08 -9.99
CA GLY A 171 -7.64 -18.62 -10.89
C GLY A 171 -7.21 -17.69 -12.02
N TYR A 172 -7.73 -16.47 -12.10
CA TYR A 172 -7.29 -15.50 -13.11
C TYR A 172 -5.84 -15.06 -12.88
N THR A 173 -5.02 -15.12 -13.93
CA THR A 173 -3.59 -14.78 -13.90
C THR A 173 -3.19 -13.64 -14.86
N GLY A 174 -4.15 -13.03 -15.54
CA GLY A 174 -3.90 -11.86 -16.38
C GLY A 174 -3.38 -12.12 -17.80
N TYR A 175 -3.10 -13.36 -18.17
CA TYR A 175 -2.51 -13.67 -19.49
C TYR A 175 -3.48 -13.62 -20.69
N THR A 176 -4.75 -13.39 -20.49
CA THR A 176 -5.76 -13.51 -21.57
C THR A 176 -6.42 -12.21 -21.97
N GLY A 177 -5.74 -11.06 -21.92
CA GLY A 177 -6.28 -9.79 -22.43
C GLY A 177 -7.69 -9.44 -21.90
N GLY A 178 -8.08 -10.08 -20.80
CA GLY A 178 -9.38 -9.92 -20.19
C GLY A 178 -9.46 -8.59 -19.43
N ASP A 179 -10.65 -8.04 -19.42
CA ASP A 179 -11.01 -6.79 -18.77
C ASP A 179 -10.49 -6.68 -17.34
N VAL A 180 -9.39 -5.95 -17.15
CA VAL A 180 -8.98 -5.50 -15.80
C VAL A 180 -10.13 -4.72 -15.13
N GLN A 181 -11.02 -4.12 -15.91
CA GLN A 181 -12.26 -3.53 -15.41
C GLN A 181 -13.19 -4.55 -14.72
N ALA A 182 -13.10 -5.86 -15.04
CA ALA A 182 -13.87 -6.90 -14.38
C ALA A 182 -13.41 -7.19 -12.94
N PHE A 183 -12.21 -6.76 -12.54
CA PHE A 183 -11.65 -6.99 -11.22
C PHE A 183 -11.75 -5.77 -10.31
N GLN A 184 -12.93 -5.20 -10.22
CA GLN A 184 -13.20 -4.13 -9.28
C GLN A 184 -13.18 -4.66 -7.84
N ARG A 185 -12.63 -3.86 -6.95
CA ARG A 185 -12.68 -4.07 -5.52
C ARG A 185 -14.12 -4.18 -5.05
N LYS A 186 -14.46 -5.21 -4.27
CA LYS A 186 -15.78 -5.36 -3.66
C LYS A 186 -16.04 -4.26 -2.63
N ALA A 187 -17.28 -3.80 -2.50
CA ALA A 187 -17.64 -2.78 -1.51
C ALA A 187 -17.36 -3.18 -0.05
N SER A 188 -17.29 -4.50 0.24
CA SER A 188 -17.00 -5.04 1.58
C SER A 188 -15.52 -5.27 1.86
N TRP A 189 -14.64 -4.67 1.09
CA TRP A 189 -13.20 -4.83 1.27
C TRP A 189 -12.71 -4.39 2.65
N LYS A 190 -11.72 -5.10 3.19
CA LYS A 190 -11.00 -4.73 4.42
C LYS A 190 -9.56 -4.37 4.11
N TRP A 191 -8.93 -5.12 3.20
CA TRP A 191 -7.61 -4.89 2.67
C TRP A 191 -7.67 -4.99 1.15
N ALA A 192 -6.95 -4.12 0.46
CA ALA A 192 -6.88 -4.08 -1.00
C ALA A 192 -5.53 -3.55 -1.48
N VAL A 193 -5.22 -3.70 -2.75
CA VAL A 193 -4.17 -2.91 -3.43
C VAL A 193 -4.66 -1.47 -3.50
N THR A 194 -3.78 -0.50 -3.46
CA THR A 194 -4.17 0.92 -3.58
C THR A 194 -4.90 1.21 -4.88
N SER A 195 -5.97 1.98 -4.83
CA SER A 195 -6.43 2.67 -6.03
C SER A 195 -5.43 3.78 -6.42
N GLU A 196 -5.46 4.22 -7.68
CA GLU A 196 -4.61 5.33 -8.11
C GLU A 196 -4.88 6.61 -7.30
N ASP A 197 -6.14 6.85 -6.90
CA ASP A 197 -6.53 8.02 -6.11
C ASP A 197 -6.07 7.93 -4.65
N GLU A 198 -6.22 6.77 -4.01
CA GLU A 198 -5.71 6.53 -2.66
C GLU A 198 -4.19 6.68 -2.60
N TRP A 199 -3.48 6.05 -3.53
CA TRP A 199 -2.04 6.14 -3.63
C TRP A 199 -1.56 7.58 -3.83
N TYR A 200 -2.19 8.29 -4.79
CA TYR A 200 -1.88 9.66 -5.15
C TYR A 200 -2.12 10.63 -4.00
N LYS A 201 -3.26 10.50 -3.32
CA LYS A 201 -3.58 11.33 -2.16
C LYS A 201 -2.56 11.13 -1.04
N ALA A 202 -2.23 9.89 -0.70
CA ALA A 202 -1.26 9.59 0.35
C ALA A 202 0.14 10.14 0.05
N ALA A 203 0.55 10.12 -1.24
CA ALA A 203 1.85 10.58 -1.68
C ALA A 203 1.99 12.10 -1.72
N TYR A 204 0.96 12.80 -2.23
CA TYR A 204 1.13 14.20 -2.63
C TYR A 204 0.20 15.19 -1.95
N TYR A 205 -0.96 14.78 -1.43
CA TYR A 205 -1.94 15.72 -0.87
C TYR A 205 -1.44 16.34 0.43
N LYS A 206 -1.45 17.68 0.50
CA LYS A 206 -0.87 18.45 1.61
C LYS A 206 -1.58 18.28 2.95
N GLY A 207 -2.83 17.76 2.94
CA GLY A 207 -3.66 17.60 4.15
C GLY A 207 -4.16 18.93 4.73
N GLY A 208 -4.99 18.85 5.77
CA GLY A 208 -5.49 20.02 6.47
C GLY A 208 -6.74 20.66 5.85
N GLY A 209 -7.51 19.91 5.07
CA GLY A 209 -8.79 20.34 4.50
C GLY A 209 -8.95 19.96 3.03
N THR A 210 -10.15 20.15 2.51
CA THR A 210 -10.55 19.63 1.19
C THR A 210 -9.94 20.36 -0.01
N ASN A 211 -9.28 21.50 0.18
CA ASN A 211 -8.67 22.34 -0.87
C ASN A 211 -7.19 22.69 -0.56
N ALA A 212 -6.48 21.82 0.14
CA ALA A 212 -5.09 22.09 0.54
C ALA A 212 -4.09 22.03 -0.64
N GLY A 213 -4.46 21.36 -1.75
CA GLY A 213 -3.60 21.15 -2.91
C GLY A 213 -2.61 20.01 -2.72
N TYR A 214 -1.67 19.91 -3.66
CA TYR A 214 -0.74 18.77 -3.75
C TYR A 214 0.70 19.26 -3.84
N TRP A 215 1.62 18.42 -3.42
CA TRP A 215 3.05 18.55 -3.64
C TRP A 215 3.43 17.96 -5.01
N ASP A 216 4.51 18.46 -5.59
CA ASP A 216 5.05 17.92 -6.84
C ASP A 216 5.73 16.55 -6.67
N TYR A 217 6.31 16.31 -5.47
CA TYR A 217 7.02 15.06 -5.12
C TYR A 217 6.52 14.47 -3.80
N PRO A 218 6.58 13.14 -3.62
CA PRO A 218 6.00 12.48 -2.44
C PRO A 218 6.64 12.88 -1.11
N MET A 219 7.91 13.28 -1.10
CA MET A 219 8.66 13.73 0.07
C MET A 219 8.45 15.21 0.39
N GLN A 220 7.27 15.76 0.08
CA GLN A 220 6.87 17.15 0.31
C GLN A 220 7.71 18.17 -0.47
N GLY A 221 8.22 17.78 -1.62
CA GLY A 221 8.96 18.65 -2.52
C GLY A 221 8.07 19.44 -3.49
N GLU A 222 8.36 20.72 -3.71
CA GLU A 222 7.77 21.57 -4.76
C GLU A 222 8.86 22.15 -5.66
N LEU A 223 8.56 22.28 -6.95
CA LEU A 223 9.48 22.94 -7.88
C LEU A 223 9.77 24.39 -7.43
N PRO A 224 11.01 24.87 -7.53
CA PRO A 224 12.15 24.23 -8.22
C PRO A 224 12.97 23.23 -7.39
N ALA A 225 12.64 23.00 -6.12
CA ALA A 225 13.33 22.00 -5.30
C ALA A 225 12.95 20.58 -5.77
N VAL A 226 13.93 19.83 -6.24
CA VAL A 226 13.77 18.45 -6.69
C VAL A 226 14.40 17.50 -5.66
N PRO A 227 13.93 16.24 -5.55
CA PRO A 227 14.56 15.23 -4.71
C PRO A 227 16.00 14.92 -5.13
N ASP A 228 16.83 14.55 -4.16
CA ASP A 228 18.16 13.99 -4.35
C ASP A 228 18.12 12.46 -4.20
N ASN A 229 19.11 11.76 -4.73
CA ASN A 229 19.24 10.31 -4.56
C ASN A 229 20.35 9.92 -3.58
N ASN A 230 20.78 10.81 -2.73
CA ASN A 230 21.81 10.58 -1.72
C ASN A 230 21.27 9.75 -0.55
N VAL A 231 21.99 8.67 -0.21
CA VAL A 231 21.78 7.91 1.03
C VAL A 231 22.69 8.48 2.11
N ALA A 232 22.19 9.47 2.85
CA ALA A 232 22.84 10.04 4.01
C ALA A 232 22.23 9.47 5.30
N ASN A 233 22.97 9.44 6.39
CA ASN A 233 22.45 9.06 7.70
C ASN A 233 23.03 10.02 8.78
N PRO A 234 22.20 10.89 9.41
CA PRO A 234 20.75 11.02 9.14
C PRO A 234 20.45 11.57 7.74
N ASP A 235 19.28 11.19 7.21
CA ASP A 235 18.71 11.77 5.99
C ASP A 235 18.47 13.28 6.19
N ASP A 236 18.90 14.11 5.25
CA ASP A 236 18.74 15.56 5.30
C ASP A 236 17.40 16.07 4.74
N GLY A 237 16.53 15.12 4.31
CA GLY A 237 15.19 15.37 3.77
C GLY A 237 15.18 15.56 2.26
N ASN A 238 13.99 15.34 1.66
CA ASN A 238 13.76 15.42 0.22
C ASN A 238 14.62 14.44 -0.60
N ASN A 239 14.85 13.24 -0.06
CA ASN A 239 15.61 12.18 -0.71
C ASN A 239 14.75 10.99 -1.11
N ALA A 240 15.18 10.26 -2.15
CA ALA A 240 14.52 9.06 -2.64
C ALA A 240 15.50 8.11 -3.36
N ASN A 241 15.14 6.83 -3.47
CA ASN A 241 15.93 5.84 -4.21
C ASN A 241 15.51 5.81 -5.69
N PHE A 242 16.22 6.58 -6.52
CA PHE A 242 16.01 6.62 -7.98
C PHE A 242 17.35 6.71 -8.72
N PHE A 243 17.33 6.69 -10.05
CA PHE A 243 18.52 6.80 -10.89
C PHE A 243 18.74 8.25 -11.34
N ASP A 244 19.89 8.82 -10.95
CA ASP A 244 20.34 10.14 -11.38
C ASP A 244 21.81 10.09 -11.86
N GLY A 245 22.03 9.45 -13.01
CA GLY A 245 23.39 9.20 -13.50
C GLY A 245 24.09 8.02 -12.81
N ASP A 246 23.75 7.74 -11.57
CA ASP A 246 24.11 6.56 -10.79
C ASP A 246 22.95 6.11 -9.90
N TYR A 247 23.04 4.91 -9.32
CA TYR A 247 22.07 4.39 -8.35
C TYR A 247 22.30 4.98 -6.98
N SER A 248 21.23 5.31 -6.23
CA SER A 248 21.31 5.69 -4.81
C SER A 248 22.05 4.63 -4.00
N ILE A 249 21.71 3.37 -4.27
CA ILE A 249 22.41 2.20 -3.77
C ILE A 249 22.56 1.19 -4.91
N GLY A 250 23.80 0.81 -5.21
CA GLY A 250 24.10 -0.12 -6.31
C GLY A 250 23.98 -1.58 -5.91
N SER A 251 24.65 -2.43 -6.68
CA SER A 251 24.77 -3.87 -6.40
C SER A 251 25.34 -4.12 -4.99
N PRO A 252 24.85 -5.14 -4.26
CA PRO A 252 23.88 -6.14 -4.73
C PRO A 252 22.42 -5.77 -4.52
N TYR A 253 22.10 -4.69 -3.81
CA TYR A 253 20.76 -4.46 -3.28
C TYR A 253 19.83 -3.70 -4.24
N PHE A 254 20.29 -2.60 -4.84
CA PHE A 254 19.54 -1.65 -5.68
C PHE A 254 18.31 -1.01 -4.98
N ARG A 255 17.66 -1.70 -4.08
CA ARG A 255 16.55 -1.19 -3.26
C ARG A 255 17.01 -0.92 -1.85
N THR A 256 16.67 0.24 -1.30
CA THR A 256 16.88 0.61 0.08
C THR A 256 15.99 -0.23 1.01
N VAL A 257 16.29 -0.27 2.29
CA VAL A 257 15.34 -0.80 3.27
C VAL A 257 14.16 0.15 3.39
N ALA A 258 13.00 -0.38 3.80
CA ALA A 258 11.80 0.41 4.01
C ALA A 258 12.05 1.54 5.01
N GLY A 259 11.79 2.81 4.61
CA GLY A 259 12.01 3.98 5.44
C GLY A 259 13.49 4.38 5.63
N GLU A 260 14.37 4.02 4.71
CA GLU A 260 15.79 4.44 4.73
C GLU A 260 15.93 5.96 4.83
N PHE A 261 15.05 6.70 4.17
CA PHE A 261 15.04 8.15 4.15
C PHE A 261 14.07 8.68 5.23
N GLU A 262 14.52 8.64 6.49
CA GLU A 262 13.69 8.86 7.68
C GLU A 262 13.13 10.28 7.84
N ASN A 263 13.67 11.26 7.10
CA ASN A 263 13.19 12.65 7.07
C ASN A 263 12.55 13.05 5.73
N SER A 264 12.21 12.06 4.89
CA SER A 264 11.64 12.24 3.55
C SER A 264 10.25 11.59 3.41
N GLU A 265 9.44 11.69 4.48
CA GLU A 265 8.06 11.20 4.48
C GLU A 265 7.12 12.05 3.63
N SER A 266 6.04 11.43 3.16
CA SER A 266 4.92 12.11 2.53
C SER A 266 4.13 12.96 3.54
N PRO A 267 3.19 13.83 3.12
CA PRO A 267 2.36 14.60 4.04
C PRO A 267 1.56 13.75 5.05
N TYR A 268 1.26 12.51 4.72
CA TYR A 268 0.57 11.57 5.61
C TYR A 268 1.51 10.61 6.35
N GLY A 269 2.83 10.77 6.20
CA GLY A 269 3.83 9.93 6.87
C GLY A 269 4.05 8.57 6.22
N THR A 270 3.78 8.43 4.92
CA THR A 270 4.25 7.28 4.13
C THR A 270 5.68 7.54 3.66
N PHE A 271 6.43 6.47 3.43
CA PHE A 271 7.80 6.50 2.92
C PHE A 271 7.90 5.74 1.60
N ASP A 272 8.95 6.03 0.85
CA ASP A 272 9.36 5.32 -0.36
C ASP A 272 8.32 5.36 -1.51
N GLN A 273 7.27 6.22 -1.44
CA GLN A 273 6.34 6.42 -2.56
C GLN A 273 6.99 7.12 -3.76
N GLY A 274 8.18 7.65 -3.59
CA GLY A 274 9.04 8.14 -4.66
C GLY A 274 10.26 7.26 -4.81
N GLY A 275 10.41 6.55 -5.92
CA GLY A 275 11.55 5.67 -6.18
C GLY A 275 11.37 4.25 -5.63
N ASN A 276 12.45 3.63 -5.24
CA ASN A 276 12.59 2.27 -4.72
C ASN A 276 11.98 1.21 -5.66
N VAL A 277 10.66 0.97 -5.64
CA VAL A 277 9.96 0.16 -6.66
C VAL A 277 8.73 0.86 -7.19
N TRP A 278 8.41 0.65 -8.48
CA TRP A 278 7.10 0.98 -9.02
C TRP A 278 6.01 0.28 -8.23
N GLU A 279 4.97 0.97 -7.86
CA GLU A 279 3.89 0.41 -7.08
C GLU A 279 2.63 0.19 -7.91
N TRP A 280 2.15 -1.07 -7.91
CA TRP A 280 0.89 -1.43 -8.53
C TRP A 280 -0.28 -0.68 -7.92
N ASN A 281 -1.17 -0.18 -8.81
CA ASN A 281 -2.41 0.46 -8.42
C ASN A 281 -3.58 -0.13 -9.20
N GLU A 282 -4.77 -0.15 -8.58
CA GLU A 282 -6.01 -0.42 -9.28
C GLU A 282 -6.27 0.65 -10.35
N GLY A 283 -6.91 0.23 -11.40
CA GLY A 283 -7.27 1.11 -12.51
C GLY A 283 -6.60 0.67 -13.80
N THR A 284 -7.15 1.15 -14.89
CA THR A 284 -6.70 0.85 -16.23
C THR A 284 -6.34 2.12 -16.98
N MET A 285 -5.53 2.00 -18.00
CA MET A 285 -5.18 3.10 -18.89
C MET A 285 -5.71 2.80 -20.29
N GLU A 286 -6.70 3.59 -20.72
CA GLU A 286 -7.19 3.51 -22.09
C GLU A 286 -6.07 3.90 -23.09
N PRO A 287 -6.01 3.25 -24.27
CA PRO A 287 -6.89 2.18 -24.75
C PRO A 287 -6.49 0.77 -24.28
N TYR A 288 -5.51 0.64 -23.40
CA TYR A 288 -4.97 -0.63 -22.94
C TYR A 288 -5.52 -0.94 -21.54
N SER A 289 -6.02 -2.16 -21.36
CA SER A 289 -6.53 -2.64 -20.04
C SER A 289 -5.40 -3.09 -19.11
N TYR A 290 -4.27 -2.34 -19.06
CA TYR A 290 -3.14 -2.67 -18.18
C TYR A 290 -3.27 -2.01 -16.80
N PRO A 291 -2.85 -2.70 -15.73
CA PRO A 291 -2.73 -2.11 -14.41
C PRO A 291 -1.78 -0.91 -14.41
N ARG A 292 -1.99 -0.03 -13.47
CA ARG A 292 -1.17 1.17 -13.31
C ARG A 292 -0.03 0.95 -12.36
N VAL A 293 1.01 1.74 -12.56
CA VAL A 293 2.11 1.89 -11.60
C VAL A 293 2.40 3.37 -11.37
N ARG A 294 2.81 3.68 -10.15
CA ARG A 294 3.17 5.02 -9.71
C ARG A 294 4.50 5.01 -8.95
N GLY A 295 5.09 6.20 -8.77
CA GLY A 295 6.20 6.48 -7.88
C GLY A 295 7.59 6.40 -8.48
N GLY A 296 7.79 5.75 -9.60
CA GLY A 296 9.14 5.47 -10.11
C GLY A 296 9.77 4.26 -9.43
N SER A 297 11.06 4.05 -9.62
CA SER A 297 11.81 2.95 -9.02
C SER A 297 13.30 3.30 -8.94
N PHE A 298 14.09 2.47 -8.26
CA PHE A 298 15.56 2.59 -8.20
C PHE A 298 16.27 2.74 -9.56
N GLY A 299 15.64 2.35 -10.66
CA GLY A 299 16.18 2.47 -12.02
C GLY A 299 15.45 3.49 -12.88
N ALA A 300 14.50 4.23 -12.32
CA ALA A 300 13.76 5.28 -13.03
C ALA A 300 14.40 6.65 -12.75
N SER A 301 14.30 7.58 -13.69
CA SER A 301 14.74 8.95 -13.48
C SER A 301 13.76 9.72 -12.57
N ILE A 302 14.24 10.83 -12.02
CA ILE A 302 13.47 11.73 -11.15
C ILE A 302 12.11 12.14 -11.74
N SER A 303 11.99 12.26 -13.06
CA SER A 303 10.73 12.63 -13.72
C SER A 303 9.59 11.68 -13.40
N TYR A 304 9.87 10.42 -13.06
CA TYR A 304 8.84 9.43 -12.71
C TYR A 304 8.35 9.53 -11.25
N LEU A 305 9.03 10.29 -10.40
CA LEU A 305 8.59 10.62 -9.05
C LEU A 305 7.59 11.79 -9.03
N PHE A 306 7.56 12.55 -10.14
CA PHE A 306 6.72 13.74 -10.28
C PHE A 306 5.23 13.38 -10.29
N ALA A 307 4.42 14.12 -9.52
CA ALA A 307 3.00 13.86 -9.31
C ALA A 307 2.19 13.69 -10.60
N HIS A 308 2.50 14.48 -11.60
CA HIS A 308 1.80 14.45 -12.88
C HIS A 308 2.25 13.32 -13.81
N ASN A 309 3.24 12.50 -13.42
CA ASN A 309 3.72 11.40 -14.24
C ASN A 309 2.89 10.13 -14.00
N ARG A 310 2.25 9.62 -15.05
CA ARG A 310 1.39 8.44 -15.03
C ARG A 310 1.96 7.35 -15.92
N SER A 311 2.18 6.18 -15.35
CA SER A 311 2.77 5.04 -16.05
C SER A 311 1.87 3.81 -15.98
N MET A 312 2.13 2.86 -16.89
CA MET A 312 1.48 1.55 -16.92
C MET A 312 2.53 0.47 -17.17
N TYR A 313 2.19 -0.74 -16.70
CA TYR A 313 2.94 -1.94 -17.00
C TYR A 313 1.98 -3.03 -17.47
N SER A 314 2.49 -4.05 -18.16
CA SER A 314 1.68 -5.16 -18.70
C SER A 314 0.98 -6.00 -17.61
N GLY A 315 1.22 -5.74 -16.33
CA GLY A 315 0.67 -6.49 -15.20
C GLY A 315 1.54 -7.69 -14.80
N GLU A 316 2.61 -7.94 -15.54
CA GLU A 316 3.53 -9.05 -15.33
C GLU A 316 4.60 -8.72 -14.29
N GLU A 317 5.31 -9.77 -13.82
CA GLU A 317 6.38 -9.66 -12.83
C GLU A 317 7.59 -8.91 -13.40
N GLY A 318 7.82 -7.70 -12.91
CA GLY A 318 8.95 -6.86 -13.32
C GLY A 318 9.97 -6.66 -12.21
N LYS A 319 11.25 -6.51 -12.59
CA LYS A 319 12.34 -6.24 -11.64
C LYS A 319 12.17 -4.93 -10.87
N TYR A 320 11.35 -4.04 -11.37
CA TYR A 320 11.10 -2.72 -10.82
C TYR A 320 9.77 -2.62 -10.06
N CYS A 321 8.90 -3.65 -10.11
CA CYS A 321 7.53 -3.56 -9.63
C CYS A 321 7.34 -4.27 -8.30
N GLY A 322 6.80 -3.54 -7.33
CA GLY A 322 6.29 -3.98 -6.05
C GLY A 322 4.91 -3.37 -5.80
N PHE A 323 4.48 -3.26 -4.55
CA PHE A 323 3.18 -2.71 -4.21
C PHE A 323 3.09 -2.34 -2.74
N ARG A 324 2.08 -1.52 -2.40
CA ARG A 324 1.58 -1.33 -1.04
C ARG A 324 0.08 -1.61 -0.98
N VAL A 325 -0.44 -1.78 0.23
CA VAL A 325 -1.85 -2.10 0.46
C VAL A 325 -2.55 -0.98 1.22
N VAL A 326 -3.88 -0.97 1.10
CA VAL A 326 -4.77 -0.10 1.87
C VAL A 326 -5.69 -0.94 2.77
N GLN A 327 -6.08 -0.36 3.89
CA GLN A 327 -7.02 -0.91 4.85
C GLN A 327 -8.24 0.01 4.96
N ALA A 328 -9.43 -0.57 4.90
CA ALA A 328 -10.66 0.15 5.15
C ALA A 328 -10.75 0.56 6.64
N VAL A 329 -11.04 1.83 6.87
CA VAL A 329 -11.38 2.34 8.21
C VAL A 329 -12.89 2.32 8.35
N PRO A 330 -13.47 1.57 9.32
CA PRO A 330 -14.92 1.56 9.52
C PRO A 330 -15.45 2.95 9.85
N GLU A 331 -16.50 3.38 9.16
CA GLU A 331 -17.14 4.67 9.43
C GLU A 331 -17.61 4.75 10.90
N PRO A 332 -17.41 5.89 11.59
CA PRO A 332 -17.80 6.08 12.99
C PRO A 332 -19.30 5.89 13.25
N SER A 333 -20.14 6.04 12.25
CA SER A 333 -21.60 5.90 12.32
C SER A 333 -22.07 4.52 12.80
N SER A 334 -21.34 3.45 12.48
CA SER A 334 -21.68 2.09 12.89
C SER A 334 -21.43 1.84 14.40
N LEU A 335 -20.46 2.52 15.00
CA LEU A 335 -20.15 2.43 16.43
C LEU A 335 -21.06 3.30 17.30
N VAL A 336 -21.49 4.46 16.81
CA VAL A 336 -22.39 5.37 17.54
C VAL A 336 -23.80 4.77 17.65
N ILE A 337 -24.29 4.07 16.63
CA ILE A 337 -25.61 3.39 16.68
C ILE A 337 -25.59 2.24 17.70
N LEU A 338 -24.51 1.47 17.82
CA LEU A 338 -24.41 0.41 18.83
C LEU A 338 -24.35 0.97 20.26
N ALA A 339 -23.59 2.02 20.50
CA ALA A 339 -23.50 2.67 21.82
C ALA A 339 -24.79 3.41 22.18
N GLY A 340 -25.45 4.08 21.23
CA GLY A 340 -26.75 4.72 21.40
C GLY A 340 -27.87 3.71 21.64
N GLY A 341 -27.87 2.58 20.92
CA GLY A 341 -28.81 1.48 21.09
C GLY A 341 -28.74 0.82 22.49
N MET A 342 -27.55 0.55 22.99
CA MET A 342 -27.36 0.02 24.35
C MET A 342 -27.75 1.02 25.44
N GLY A 343 -27.51 2.31 25.24
CA GLY A 343 -27.94 3.38 26.16
C GLY A 343 -29.46 3.49 26.26
N MET A 344 -30.20 3.34 25.19
CA MET A 344 -31.67 3.32 25.17
C MET A 344 -32.26 2.06 25.88
N ILE A 345 -31.67 0.90 25.63
CA ILE A 345 -32.14 -0.36 26.27
C ILE A 345 -31.92 -0.33 27.79
N LEU A 346 -30.83 0.24 28.27
CA LEU A 346 -30.56 0.42 29.71
C LEU A 346 -31.42 1.52 30.36
N GLY A 347 -31.81 2.56 29.58
CA GLY A 347 -32.70 3.64 30.04
C GLY A 347 -34.15 3.21 30.24
N ILE A 348 -34.68 2.31 29.42
CA ILE A 348 -36.05 1.80 29.47
C ILE A 348 -36.26 0.87 30.69
N ARG A 349 -35.24 0.12 31.12
CA ARG A 349 -35.34 -0.77 32.29
C ARG A 349 -35.41 -0.04 33.67
N ARG A 350 -35.09 1.26 33.73
CA ARG A 350 -35.12 2.04 35.01
C ARG A 350 -36.41 2.80 35.26
N ARG A 351 -37.42 2.73 34.37
CA ARG A 351 -38.68 3.45 34.53
C ARG A 351 -39.88 2.59 35.00
N ASN A 352 -39.68 1.30 35.19
CA ASN A 352 -40.75 0.38 35.66
C ASN A 352 -40.34 -0.35 36.96
N GLY A 353 -39.75 0.37 37.92
CA GLY A 353 -39.50 -0.10 39.29
C GLY A 353 -39.91 0.94 40.29
#